data_b77bd3535a73e5c1f1245c90640e0e44
#
_entry.id   b77bd3535a73e5c1f1245c90640e0e44
#
_cell.length_a   1.000
_cell.length_b   1.000
_cell.length_c   1.000
_cell.angle_alpha   90.00
_cell.angle_beta   90.00
_cell.angle_gamma   90.00
#
_symmetry.space_group_name_H-M   'P 1'
#
loop_
_entity.id
_entity.type
_entity.pdbx_description
1 polymer ?
#
loop_
_entity_poly.entity_id
_entity_poly.type
_entity_poly.pdbx_seq_one_letter_code
_entity_poly.pdbx_strand_id
1 'polypeptide(L)'
;MGFWKSFFGGEESNPEEEKKNAEAKTFDLMKYDGVKAMRMGQFDYAEKCFREALKIQEDLEVHDYLSQTLIRLNRLDEALEELNIIIKAEPDNIAIMLHAAHVAYMQEDYEQMKNFCEQALGVDAENAMANYMVAQAALGQGDLINGIARLTKAIALNEQLGDARLLRAKTLLKLGDVNGAEEDVNWLMAHTEDEEEVLLMAARVAHVKGENDNALTIYNKVIDLNPFQMDAYRERGQIRYEQGDKKGAQEDMQKLLEMNPNELADVSGDYSAEGVEQAMKRVYSAINPFGL
;
A
#
# COMPACT_ATOMS: atom_id res chain seq x y z
N MET A 1 -2.28 -34.48 -74.32
CA MET A 1 -2.05 -33.13 -73.68
C MET A 1 -3.03 -32.99 -72.50
N GLY A 2 -2.59 -33.20 -71.30
CA GLY A 2 -3.49 -33.20 -70.17
C GLY A 2 -2.89 -33.69 -68.83
N PHE A 3 -1.62 -33.34 -68.53
CA PHE A 3 -0.96 -33.85 -67.30
C PHE A 3 -0.22 -32.77 -66.49
N TRP A 4 -0.43 -31.51 -66.76
CA TRP A 4 0.31 -30.40 -66.13
C TRP A 4 -0.57 -29.39 -65.37
N LYS A 5 -1.85 -29.70 -65.09
CA LYS A 5 -2.72 -28.80 -64.31
C LYS A 5 -2.90 -29.17 -62.85
N SER A 6 -2.28 -30.24 -62.35
CA SER A 6 -2.45 -30.76 -60.99
C SER A 6 -1.28 -30.45 -60.04
N PHE A 7 -0.28 -29.63 -60.42
CA PHE A 7 0.89 -29.39 -59.61
C PHE A 7 1.05 -27.96 -59.09
N PHE A 8 0.12 -27.06 -59.43
CA PHE A 8 0.03 -25.68 -58.88
C PHE A 8 -1.40 -25.36 -58.45
N GLY A 9 -2.03 -26.33 -57.77
CA GLY A 9 -3.20 -26.05 -56.98
C GLY A 9 -2.76 -25.37 -55.67
N GLY A 10 -2.40 -24.11 -55.72
CA GLY A 10 -2.41 -23.27 -54.52
C GLY A 10 -3.87 -23.28 -54.03
N GLU A 11 -4.12 -23.74 -52.81
CA GLU A 11 -5.37 -23.49 -52.13
C GLU A 11 -5.62 -21.98 -52.26
N GLU A 12 -6.71 -21.59 -52.92
CA GLU A 12 -7.18 -20.22 -52.93
C GLU A 12 -7.48 -19.89 -51.45
N SER A 13 -6.60 -19.18 -50.80
CA SER A 13 -6.81 -18.76 -49.43
C SER A 13 -8.10 -17.94 -49.38
N ASN A 14 -8.99 -18.33 -48.49
CA ASN A 14 -10.26 -17.67 -48.29
C ASN A 14 -9.96 -16.23 -47.80
N PRO A 15 -10.40 -15.17 -48.52
CA PRO A 15 -10.11 -13.79 -48.15
C PRO A 15 -10.55 -13.43 -46.70
N GLU A 16 -11.59 -14.10 -46.17
CA GLU A 16 -12.05 -13.97 -44.79
C GLU A 16 -11.03 -14.56 -43.79
N GLU A 17 -10.41 -15.68 -44.16
CA GLU A 17 -9.41 -16.35 -43.34
C GLU A 17 -8.09 -15.60 -43.33
N GLU A 18 -7.67 -15.02 -44.45
CA GLU A 18 -6.51 -14.12 -44.53
C GLU A 18 -6.73 -12.85 -43.68
N LYS A 19 -7.92 -12.25 -43.70
CA LYS A 19 -8.26 -11.08 -42.90
C LYS A 19 -8.23 -11.43 -41.40
N LYS A 20 -8.82 -12.55 -40.99
CA LYS A 20 -8.83 -13.01 -39.62
C LYS A 20 -7.43 -13.30 -39.10
N ASN A 21 -6.58 -13.90 -39.92
CA ASN A 21 -5.17 -14.14 -39.57
C ASN A 21 -4.37 -12.86 -39.46
N ALA A 22 -4.67 -11.84 -40.29
CA ALA A 22 -4.03 -10.51 -40.18
C ALA A 22 -4.47 -9.76 -38.89
N GLU A 23 -5.75 -9.81 -38.56
CA GLU A 23 -6.30 -9.26 -37.33
C GLU A 23 -5.68 -9.92 -36.09
N ALA A 24 -5.59 -11.25 -36.05
CA ALA A 24 -4.95 -11.98 -34.94
C ALA A 24 -3.48 -11.59 -34.77
N LYS A 25 -2.71 -11.49 -35.86
CA LYS A 25 -1.31 -11.04 -35.79
C LYS A 25 -1.20 -9.60 -35.29
N THR A 26 -2.13 -8.73 -35.69
CA THR A 26 -2.14 -7.34 -35.22
C THR A 26 -2.49 -7.24 -33.75
N PHE A 27 -3.44 -8.06 -33.28
CA PHE A 27 -3.78 -8.19 -31.87
C PHE A 27 -2.56 -8.61 -31.04
N ASP A 28 -1.89 -9.71 -31.44
CA ASP A 28 -0.69 -10.20 -30.75
C ASP A 28 0.43 -9.16 -30.71
N LEU A 29 0.64 -8.43 -31.82
CA LEU A 29 1.62 -7.35 -31.88
C LEU A 29 1.30 -6.23 -30.90
N MET A 30 0.05 -5.75 -30.88
CA MET A 30 -0.38 -4.67 -29.98
C MET A 30 -0.28 -5.12 -28.53
N LYS A 31 -0.72 -6.32 -28.19
CA LYS A 31 -0.59 -6.89 -26.84
C LYS A 31 0.88 -6.95 -26.41
N TYR A 32 1.76 -7.48 -27.26
CA TYR A 32 3.19 -7.59 -26.98
C TYR A 32 3.87 -6.21 -26.80
N ASP A 33 3.59 -5.27 -27.71
CA ASP A 33 4.16 -3.92 -27.64
C ASP A 33 3.66 -3.18 -26.39
N GLY A 34 2.39 -3.35 -26.01
CA GLY A 34 1.83 -2.81 -24.79
C GLY A 34 2.54 -3.34 -23.53
N VAL A 35 2.73 -4.65 -23.42
CA VAL A 35 3.45 -5.27 -22.29
C VAL A 35 4.91 -4.81 -22.24
N LYS A 36 5.56 -4.70 -23.40
CA LYS A 36 6.93 -4.18 -23.47
C LYS A 36 7.00 -2.73 -23.04
N ALA A 37 6.07 -1.89 -23.47
CA ALA A 37 5.98 -0.48 -23.09
C ALA A 37 5.74 -0.32 -21.57
N MET A 38 4.85 -1.12 -20.96
CA MET A 38 4.66 -1.16 -19.50
C MET A 38 5.98 -1.40 -18.76
N ARG A 39 6.74 -2.43 -19.19
CA ARG A 39 8.04 -2.77 -18.58
C ARG A 39 9.08 -1.65 -18.71
N MET A 40 8.95 -0.82 -19.74
CA MET A 40 9.82 0.34 -19.98
C MET A 40 9.31 1.62 -19.31
N GLY A 41 8.19 1.57 -18.57
CA GLY A 41 7.57 2.73 -17.93
C GLY A 41 6.87 3.68 -18.92
N GLN A 42 6.64 3.26 -20.15
CA GLN A 42 5.98 4.06 -21.22
C GLN A 42 4.46 3.84 -21.18
N PHE A 43 3.83 4.23 -20.06
CA PHE A 43 2.43 3.86 -19.76
C PHE A 43 1.43 4.46 -20.75
N ASP A 44 1.61 5.69 -21.23
CA ASP A 44 0.73 6.30 -22.25
C ASP A 44 0.75 5.53 -23.59
N TYR A 45 1.90 4.96 -23.94
CA TYR A 45 2.01 4.14 -25.14
C TYR A 45 1.45 2.73 -24.91
N ALA A 46 1.69 2.15 -23.75
CA ALA A 46 1.11 0.87 -23.35
C ALA A 46 -0.43 0.91 -23.40
N GLU A 47 -1.05 1.95 -22.84
CA GLU A 47 -2.50 2.15 -22.90
C GLU A 47 -3.00 2.15 -24.33
N LYS A 48 -2.37 2.93 -25.23
CA LYS A 48 -2.78 2.96 -26.64
C LYS A 48 -2.72 1.58 -27.28
N CYS A 49 -1.65 0.84 -27.03
CA CYS A 49 -1.51 -0.51 -27.58
C CYS A 49 -2.60 -1.46 -27.07
N PHE A 50 -2.90 -1.44 -25.75
CA PHE A 50 -3.93 -2.29 -25.18
C PHE A 50 -5.33 -1.92 -25.69
N ARG A 51 -5.66 -0.64 -25.77
CA ARG A 51 -6.95 -0.19 -26.33
C ARG A 51 -7.10 -0.55 -27.81
N GLU A 52 -6.02 -0.48 -28.60
CA GLU A 52 -6.07 -0.96 -30.00
C GLU A 52 -6.21 -2.48 -30.09
N ALA A 53 -5.56 -3.25 -29.21
CA ALA A 53 -5.75 -4.71 -29.12
C ALA A 53 -7.20 -5.06 -28.82
N LEU A 54 -7.81 -4.41 -27.82
CA LEU A 54 -9.21 -4.66 -27.42
C LEU A 54 -10.23 -4.25 -28.50
N LYS A 55 -9.91 -3.36 -29.44
CA LYS A 55 -10.77 -3.11 -30.60
C LYS A 55 -10.81 -4.27 -31.58
N ILE A 56 -9.79 -5.11 -31.59
CA ILE A 56 -9.68 -6.26 -32.48
C ILE A 56 -10.32 -7.50 -31.86
N GLN A 57 -10.00 -7.72 -30.58
CA GLN A 57 -10.47 -8.91 -29.85
C GLN A 57 -10.58 -8.58 -28.35
N GLU A 58 -11.68 -9.00 -27.74
CA GLU A 58 -11.85 -9.03 -26.29
C GLU A 58 -10.91 -10.06 -25.67
N ASP A 59 -10.15 -9.66 -24.66
CA ASP A 59 -9.16 -10.50 -23.99
C ASP A 59 -8.97 -10.04 -22.53
N LEU A 60 -9.30 -10.91 -21.58
CA LEU A 60 -9.27 -10.57 -20.15
C LEU A 60 -7.86 -10.24 -19.65
N GLU A 61 -6.82 -10.85 -20.23
CA GLU A 61 -5.44 -10.54 -19.89
C GLU A 61 -5.06 -9.13 -20.35
N VAL A 62 -5.58 -8.67 -21.51
CA VAL A 62 -5.37 -7.29 -21.97
C VAL A 62 -6.11 -6.29 -21.08
N HIS A 63 -7.31 -6.61 -20.59
CA HIS A 63 -8.01 -5.79 -19.60
C HIS A 63 -7.22 -5.69 -18.29
N ASP A 64 -6.60 -6.78 -17.83
CA ASP A 64 -5.74 -6.76 -16.65
C ASP A 64 -4.50 -5.88 -16.87
N TYR A 65 -3.79 -6.02 -17.99
CA TYR A 65 -2.66 -5.13 -18.31
C TYR A 65 -3.09 -3.66 -18.46
N LEU A 66 -4.25 -3.41 -19.03
CA LEU A 66 -4.79 -2.04 -19.17
C LEU A 66 -5.11 -1.46 -17.79
N SER A 67 -5.74 -2.22 -16.90
CA SER A 67 -6.04 -1.79 -15.53
C SER A 67 -4.76 -1.41 -14.77
N GLN A 68 -3.73 -2.27 -14.83
CA GLN A 68 -2.43 -2.00 -14.22
C GLN A 68 -1.77 -0.73 -14.81
N THR A 69 -1.88 -0.54 -16.12
CA THR A 69 -1.37 0.65 -16.80
C THR A 69 -2.08 1.92 -16.34
N LEU A 70 -3.41 1.87 -16.21
CA LEU A 70 -4.24 2.98 -15.76
C LEU A 70 -3.96 3.34 -14.30
N ILE A 71 -3.71 2.36 -13.43
CA ILE A 71 -3.26 2.59 -12.06
C ILE A 71 -1.94 3.39 -12.05
N ARG A 72 -0.98 3.01 -12.89
CA ARG A 72 0.31 3.73 -13.00
C ARG A 72 0.16 5.15 -13.55
N LEU A 73 -0.88 5.40 -14.32
CA LEU A 73 -1.27 6.73 -14.82
C LEU A 73 -2.16 7.50 -13.82
N ASN A 74 -2.44 6.94 -12.65
CA ASN A 74 -3.36 7.47 -11.63
C ASN A 74 -4.79 7.70 -12.14
N ARG A 75 -5.24 6.88 -13.09
CA ARG A 75 -6.60 6.88 -13.64
C ARG A 75 -7.39 5.74 -13.02
N LEU A 76 -7.66 5.88 -11.72
CA LEU A 76 -8.16 4.79 -10.88
C LEU A 76 -9.60 4.37 -11.24
N ASP A 77 -10.47 5.31 -11.61
CA ASP A 77 -11.85 5.00 -12.04
C ASP A 77 -11.87 4.09 -13.27
N GLU A 78 -11.08 4.42 -14.28
CA GLU A 78 -10.98 3.61 -15.49
C GLU A 78 -10.33 2.24 -15.22
N ALA A 79 -9.37 2.19 -14.31
CA ALA A 79 -8.80 0.91 -13.88
C ALA A 79 -9.85 0.00 -13.24
N LEU A 80 -10.75 0.55 -12.42
CA LEU A 80 -11.86 -0.20 -11.84
C LEU A 80 -12.87 -0.67 -12.89
N GLU A 81 -13.12 0.13 -13.95
CA GLU A 81 -13.96 -0.30 -15.07
C GLU A 81 -13.40 -1.57 -15.74
N GLU A 82 -12.08 -1.57 -16.04
CA GLU A 82 -11.41 -2.72 -16.64
C GLU A 82 -11.42 -3.95 -15.72
N LEU A 83 -11.13 -3.78 -14.43
CA LEU A 83 -11.19 -4.87 -13.43
C LEU A 83 -12.61 -5.42 -13.28
N ASN A 84 -13.65 -4.58 -13.34
CA ASN A 84 -15.04 -5.01 -13.28
C ASN A 84 -15.46 -5.85 -14.49
N ILE A 85 -14.86 -5.64 -15.68
CA ILE A 85 -15.06 -6.50 -16.83
C ILE A 85 -14.57 -7.92 -16.52
N ILE A 86 -13.37 -8.03 -15.93
CA ILE A 86 -12.78 -9.31 -15.54
C ILE A 86 -13.61 -10.00 -14.45
N ILE A 87 -14.02 -9.26 -13.40
CA ILE A 87 -14.85 -9.82 -12.31
C ILE A 87 -16.17 -10.39 -12.84
N LYS A 88 -16.79 -9.71 -13.81
CA LYS A 88 -18.03 -10.21 -14.43
C LYS A 88 -17.82 -11.48 -15.24
N ALA A 89 -16.69 -11.61 -15.91
CA ALA A 89 -16.35 -12.78 -16.71
C ALA A 89 -15.86 -13.95 -15.84
N GLU A 90 -15.17 -13.65 -14.76
CA GLU A 90 -14.56 -14.61 -13.83
C GLU A 90 -15.02 -14.31 -12.38
N PRO A 91 -16.28 -14.62 -12.01
CA PRO A 91 -16.84 -14.22 -10.72
C PRO A 91 -16.22 -14.93 -9.49
N ASP A 92 -15.38 -15.93 -9.72
CA ASP A 92 -14.65 -16.65 -8.66
C ASP A 92 -13.17 -16.24 -8.57
N ASN A 93 -12.75 -15.23 -9.35
CA ASN A 93 -11.35 -14.77 -9.37
C ASN A 93 -11.06 -13.81 -8.22
N ILE A 94 -10.72 -14.39 -7.05
CA ILE A 94 -10.40 -13.65 -5.82
C ILE A 94 -9.26 -12.65 -6.05
N ALA A 95 -8.25 -12.99 -6.84
CA ALA A 95 -7.09 -12.13 -7.05
C ALA A 95 -7.49 -10.79 -7.69
N ILE A 96 -8.38 -10.83 -8.69
CA ILE A 96 -8.90 -9.62 -9.36
C ILE A 96 -9.81 -8.81 -8.43
N MET A 97 -10.64 -9.46 -7.62
CA MET A 97 -11.46 -8.76 -6.62
C MET A 97 -10.59 -8.02 -5.59
N LEU A 98 -9.51 -8.65 -5.10
CA LEU A 98 -8.57 -8.00 -4.18
C LEU A 98 -7.77 -6.90 -4.86
N HIS A 99 -7.46 -7.04 -6.16
CA HIS A 99 -6.84 -5.96 -6.93
C HIS A 99 -7.79 -4.76 -7.04
N ALA A 100 -9.07 -4.98 -7.36
CA ALA A 100 -10.09 -3.92 -7.38
C ALA A 100 -10.27 -3.27 -5.98
N ALA A 101 -10.26 -4.06 -4.92
CA ALA A 101 -10.28 -3.56 -3.55
C ALA A 101 -9.06 -2.67 -3.23
N HIS A 102 -7.88 -3.03 -3.72
CA HIS A 102 -6.68 -2.21 -3.56
C HIS A 102 -6.79 -0.87 -4.32
N VAL A 103 -7.37 -0.88 -5.53
CA VAL A 103 -7.61 0.38 -6.28
C VAL A 103 -8.61 1.26 -5.54
N ALA A 104 -9.69 0.71 -4.98
CA ALA A 104 -10.64 1.44 -4.16
C ALA A 104 -9.98 2.01 -2.88
N TYR A 105 -9.04 1.28 -2.26
CA TYR A 105 -8.23 1.80 -1.16
C TYR A 105 -7.39 3.01 -1.57
N MET A 106 -6.77 2.99 -2.77
CA MET A 106 -6.02 4.13 -3.30
C MET A 106 -6.90 5.37 -3.54
N GLN A 107 -8.20 5.19 -3.75
CA GLN A 107 -9.19 6.26 -3.88
C GLN A 107 -9.76 6.71 -2.51
N GLU A 108 -9.36 6.05 -1.42
CA GLU A 108 -9.97 6.21 -0.08
C GLU A 108 -11.47 5.85 -0.07
N ASP A 109 -11.97 5.11 -1.08
CA ASP A 109 -13.33 4.57 -1.12
C ASP A 109 -13.40 3.25 -0.35
N TYR A 110 -13.43 3.37 0.97
CA TYR A 110 -13.47 2.24 1.89
C TYR A 110 -14.75 1.41 1.79
N GLU A 111 -15.86 1.98 1.33
CA GLU A 111 -17.11 1.24 1.11
C GLU A 111 -16.96 0.32 -0.12
N GLN A 112 -16.46 0.84 -1.22
CA GLN A 112 -16.22 0.05 -2.42
C GLN A 112 -15.14 -1.01 -2.18
N MET A 113 -14.06 -0.65 -1.46
CA MET A 113 -13.03 -1.59 -1.02
C MET A 113 -13.64 -2.77 -0.26
N LYS A 114 -14.47 -2.50 0.74
CA LYS A 114 -15.17 -3.52 1.52
C LYS A 114 -16.05 -4.41 0.64
N ASN A 115 -16.79 -3.83 -0.29
CA ASN A 115 -17.68 -4.57 -1.19
C ASN A 115 -16.91 -5.59 -2.05
N PHE A 116 -15.75 -5.22 -2.62
CA PHE A 116 -14.91 -6.16 -3.35
C PHE A 116 -14.35 -7.27 -2.46
N CYS A 117 -13.90 -6.91 -1.26
CA CYS A 117 -13.41 -7.91 -0.30
C CYS A 117 -14.50 -8.87 0.15
N GLU A 118 -15.74 -8.41 0.34
CA GLU A 118 -16.88 -9.26 0.70
C GLU A 118 -17.26 -10.21 -0.44
N GLN A 119 -17.15 -9.79 -1.70
CA GLN A 119 -17.27 -10.69 -2.84
C GLN A 119 -16.20 -11.78 -2.81
N ALA A 120 -14.93 -11.42 -2.58
CA ALA A 120 -13.84 -12.39 -2.42
C ALA A 120 -14.08 -13.38 -1.27
N LEU A 121 -14.59 -12.89 -0.12
CA LEU A 121 -14.97 -13.73 1.02
C LEU A 121 -16.21 -14.60 0.75
N GLY A 122 -17.05 -14.22 -0.21
CA GLY A 122 -18.15 -15.05 -0.70
C GLY A 122 -17.65 -16.29 -1.44
N VAL A 123 -16.49 -16.18 -2.11
CA VAL A 123 -15.84 -17.31 -2.80
C VAL A 123 -15.01 -18.14 -1.81
N ASP A 124 -14.20 -17.49 -0.97
CA ASP A 124 -13.37 -18.12 0.05
C ASP A 124 -13.45 -17.35 1.36
N ALA A 125 -14.27 -17.83 2.29
CA ALA A 125 -14.51 -17.22 3.61
C ALA A 125 -13.28 -17.24 4.54
N GLU A 126 -12.26 -18.06 4.21
CA GLU A 126 -11.02 -18.21 4.96
C GLU A 126 -9.84 -17.49 4.30
N ASN A 127 -10.09 -16.63 3.31
CA ASN A 127 -9.04 -15.84 2.69
C ASN A 127 -8.48 -14.81 3.67
N ALA A 128 -7.24 -15.01 4.09
CA ALA A 128 -6.58 -14.14 5.08
C ALA A 128 -6.39 -12.70 4.55
N MET A 129 -6.01 -12.55 3.27
CA MET A 129 -5.79 -11.24 2.66
C MET A 129 -7.10 -10.45 2.52
N ALA A 130 -8.19 -11.10 2.11
CA ALA A 130 -9.50 -10.47 2.06
C ALA A 130 -9.94 -9.96 3.45
N ASN A 131 -9.77 -10.77 4.52
CA ASN A 131 -10.06 -10.34 5.89
C ASN A 131 -9.18 -9.16 6.34
N TYR A 132 -7.89 -9.17 5.97
CA TYR A 132 -6.98 -8.04 6.23
C TYR A 132 -7.45 -6.76 5.53
N MET A 133 -7.82 -6.84 4.26
CA MET A 133 -8.30 -5.69 3.50
C MET A 133 -9.65 -5.17 3.98
N VAL A 134 -10.57 -6.05 4.45
CA VAL A 134 -11.80 -5.61 5.15
C VAL A 134 -11.46 -4.85 6.43
N ALA A 135 -10.43 -5.29 7.16
CA ALA A 135 -9.96 -4.56 8.34
C ALA A 135 -9.46 -3.16 7.97
N GLN A 136 -8.65 -3.04 6.92
CA GLN A 136 -8.18 -1.73 6.45
C GLN A 136 -9.36 -0.81 6.10
N ALA A 137 -10.37 -1.32 5.40
CA ALA A 137 -11.59 -0.57 5.08
C ALA A 137 -12.34 -0.11 6.35
N ALA A 138 -12.51 -1.00 7.34
CA ALA A 138 -13.14 -0.67 8.60
C ALA A 138 -12.35 0.42 9.36
N LEU A 139 -11.03 0.30 9.42
CA LEU A 139 -10.16 1.29 10.06
C LEU A 139 -10.22 2.65 9.35
N GLY A 140 -10.23 2.66 8.01
CA GLY A 140 -10.39 3.88 7.22
C GLY A 140 -11.74 4.58 7.48
N GLN A 141 -12.78 3.81 7.79
CA GLN A 141 -14.10 4.32 8.22
C GLN A 141 -14.14 4.71 9.72
N GLY A 142 -13.06 4.53 10.46
CA GLY A 142 -12.98 4.80 11.90
C GLY A 142 -13.56 3.69 12.79
N ASP A 143 -13.94 2.55 12.24
CA ASP A 143 -14.46 1.40 12.99
C ASP A 143 -13.32 0.53 13.51
N LEU A 144 -12.68 1.00 14.58
CA LEU A 144 -11.50 0.37 15.16
C LEU A 144 -11.80 -1.05 15.69
N ILE A 145 -12.96 -1.27 16.26
CA ILE A 145 -13.34 -2.55 16.89
C ILE A 145 -13.50 -3.64 15.83
N ASN A 146 -14.26 -3.36 14.76
CA ASN A 146 -14.39 -4.31 13.66
C ASN A 146 -13.07 -4.50 12.91
N GLY A 147 -12.26 -3.44 12.79
CA GLY A 147 -10.90 -3.53 12.25
C GLY A 147 -10.05 -4.55 13.00
N ILE A 148 -9.97 -4.46 14.34
CA ILE A 148 -9.23 -5.40 15.19
C ILE A 148 -9.77 -6.83 15.06
N ALA A 149 -11.09 -7.01 15.08
CA ALA A 149 -11.71 -8.33 14.94
C ALA A 149 -11.32 -8.99 13.60
N ARG A 150 -11.35 -8.22 12.51
CA ARG A 150 -10.94 -8.70 11.18
C ARG A 150 -9.45 -8.98 11.07
N LEU A 151 -8.58 -8.13 11.66
CA LEU A 151 -7.15 -8.37 11.74
C LEU A 151 -6.84 -9.64 12.53
N THR A 152 -7.52 -9.85 13.65
CA THR A 152 -7.37 -11.06 14.45
C THR A 152 -7.74 -12.32 13.67
N LYS A 153 -8.83 -12.25 12.87
CA LYS A 153 -9.21 -13.34 11.98
C LYS A 153 -8.15 -13.57 10.88
N ALA A 154 -7.67 -12.50 10.24
CA ALA A 154 -6.63 -12.59 9.21
C ALA A 154 -5.35 -13.25 9.73
N ILE A 155 -4.90 -12.86 10.93
CA ILE A 155 -3.72 -13.43 11.60
C ILE A 155 -3.95 -14.91 11.96
N ALA A 156 -5.15 -15.28 12.43
CA ALA A 156 -5.48 -16.68 12.73
C ALA A 156 -5.48 -17.56 11.48
N LEU A 157 -5.84 -17.00 10.31
CA LEU A 157 -5.83 -17.71 9.03
C LEU A 157 -4.43 -17.78 8.40
N ASN A 158 -3.60 -16.76 8.64
CA ASN A 158 -2.21 -16.71 8.21
C ASN A 158 -1.35 -16.06 9.29
N GLU A 159 -0.69 -16.87 10.09
CA GLU A 159 0.15 -16.43 11.21
C GLU A 159 1.37 -15.61 10.76
N GLN A 160 1.79 -15.76 9.50
CA GLN A 160 2.92 -15.04 8.92
C GLN A 160 2.55 -13.66 8.34
N LEU A 161 1.30 -13.23 8.48
CA LEU A 161 0.85 -11.94 7.95
C LEU A 161 1.31 -10.79 8.88
N GLY A 162 2.58 -10.39 8.74
CA GLY A 162 3.22 -9.34 9.54
C GLY A 162 2.49 -8.00 9.46
N ASP A 163 2.06 -7.60 8.26
CA ASP A 163 1.31 -6.35 8.04
C ASP A 163 0.02 -6.28 8.88
N ALA A 164 -0.69 -7.41 9.02
CA ALA A 164 -1.89 -7.46 9.84
C ALA A 164 -1.58 -7.32 11.33
N ARG A 165 -0.46 -7.88 11.80
CA ARG A 165 0.01 -7.69 13.19
C ARG A 165 0.42 -6.26 13.45
N LEU A 166 1.19 -5.66 12.55
CA LEU A 166 1.62 -4.26 12.68
C LEU A 166 0.43 -3.30 12.72
N LEU A 167 -0.53 -3.50 11.82
CA LEU A 167 -1.74 -2.70 11.78
C LEU A 167 -2.61 -2.93 13.03
N ARG A 168 -2.68 -4.16 13.55
CA ARG A 168 -3.39 -4.47 14.79
C ARG A 168 -2.70 -3.82 15.99
N ALA A 169 -1.38 -3.91 16.10
CA ALA A 169 -0.60 -3.26 17.15
C ALA A 169 -0.83 -1.75 17.18
N LYS A 170 -0.78 -1.08 16.03
CA LYS A 170 -1.09 0.35 15.89
C LYS A 170 -2.50 0.67 16.42
N THR A 171 -3.48 -0.13 16.02
CA THR A 171 -4.88 0.08 16.39
C THR A 171 -5.13 -0.19 17.87
N LEU A 172 -4.53 -1.25 18.43
CA LEU A 172 -4.60 -1.59 19.85
C LEU A 172 -3.97 -0.50 20.71
N LEU A 173 -2.79 0.00 20.32
CA LEU A 173 -2.13 1.09 21.04
C LEU A 173 -2.99 2.36 21.04
N LYS A 174 -3.62 2.68 19.92
CA LYS A 174 -4.58 3.80 19.81
C LYS A 174 -5.78 3.66 20.75
N LEU A 175 -6.24 2.44 21.00
CA LEU A 175 -7.32 2.15 21.95
C LEU A 175 -6.83 2.00 23.39
N GLY A 176 -5.51 2.10 23.65
CA GLY A 176 -4.92 1.97 24.98
C GLY A 176 -4.70 0.51 25.42
N ASP A 177 -4.91 -0.47 24.54
CA ASP A 177 -4.52 -1.86 24.80
C ASP A 177 -3.03 -2.08 24.50
N VAL A 178 -2.22 -1.62 25.45
CA VAL A 178 -0.76 -1.69 25.37
C VAL A 178 -0.25 -3.13 25.36
N ASN A 179 -0.90 -4.03 26.13
CA ASN A 179 -0.48 -5.42 26.22
C ASN A 179 -0.71 -6.17 24.90
N GLY A 180 -1.87 -6.00 24.29
CA GLY A 180 -2.15 -6.58 22.98
C GLY A 180 -1.23 -6.05 21.88
N ALA A 181 -0.92 -4.74 21.91
CA ALA A 181 0.05 -4.14 21.00
C ALA A 181 1.46 -4.71 21.20
N GLU A 182 1.89 -4.91 22.45
CA GLU A 182 3.19 -5.50 22.78
C GLU A 182 3.32 -6.94 22.28
N GLU A 183 2.28 -7.76 22.41
CA GLU A 183 2.30 -9.14 21.90
C GLU A 183 2.59 -9.19 20.40
N ASP A 184 1.90 -8.35 19.61
CA ASP A 184 2.11 -8.26 18.17
C ASP A 184 3.51 -7.74 17.82
N VAL A 185 3.96 -6.69 18.51
CA VAL A 185 5.30 -6.10 18.31
C VAL A 185 6.39 -7.11 18.64
N ASN A 186 6.28 -7.85 19.75
CA ASN A 186 7.26 -8.87 20.12
C ASN A 186 7.34 -9.99 19.09
N TRP A 187 6.20 -10.40 18.54
CA TRP A 187 6.19 -11.37 17.44
C TRP A 187 6.92 -10.81 16.21
N LEU A 188 6.61 -9.57 15.80
CA LEU A 188 7.26 -8.90 14.66
C LEU A 188 8.76 -8.80 14.86
N MET A 189 9.23 -8.31 16.01
CA MET A 189 10.64 -8.18 16.34
C MET A 189 11.40 -9.53 16.31
N ALA A 190 10.71 -10.64 16.54
CA ALA A 190 11.29 -11.98 16.46
C ALA A 190 11.34 -12.54 15.02
N HIS A 191 10.58 -11.98 14.08
CA HIS A 191 10.41 -12.54 12.73
C HIS A 191 10.84 -11.58 11.60
N THR A 192 11.13 -10.32 11.92
CA THR A 192 11.63 -9.33 10.95
C THR A 192 13.01 -8.84 11.40
N GLU A 193 13.89 -8.59 10.42
CA GLU A 193 15.19 -7.98 10.69
C GLU A 193 15.06 -6.46 10.56
N ASP A 194 15.26 -5.76 11.70
CA ASP A 194 15.46 -4.29 11.77
C ASP A 194 14.54 -3.45 10.84
N GLU A 195 13.27 -3.84 10.77
CA GLU A 195 12.28 -3.10 10.00
C GLU A 195 11.93 -1.81 10.74
N GLU A 196 12.12 -0.67 10.07
CA GLU A 196 11.97 0.66 10.65
C GLU A 196 10.62 0.86 11.33
N GLU A 197 9.53 0.46 10.69
CA GLU A 197 8.17 0.65 11.19
C GLU A 197 7.86 -0.22 12.41
N VAL A 198 8.43 -1.44 12.46
CA VAL A 198 8.33 -2.34 13.62
C VAL A 198 9.11 -1.79 14.80
N LEU A 199 10.34 -1.29 14.56
CA LEU A 199 11.15 -0.65 15.59
C LEU A 199 10.48 0.62 16.15
N LEU A 200 9.91 1.45 15.29
CA LEU A 200 9.18 2.64 15.71
C LEU A 200 7.99 2.26 16.60
N MET A 201 7.26 1.20 16.24
CA MET A 201 6.14 0.71 17.05
C MET A 201 6.62 0.12 18.38
N ALA A 202 7.75 -0.60 18.40
CA ALA A 202 8.36 -1.11 19.62
C ALA A 202 8.77 0.02 20.58
N ALA A 203 9.35 1.09 20.05
CA ALA A 203 9.71 2.26 20.84
C ALA A 203 8.47 2.94 21.45
N ARG A 204 7.39 3.07 20.70
CA ARG A 204 6.10 3.61 21.16
C ARG A 204 5.50 2.79 22.29
N VAL A 205 5.47 1.47 22.14
CA VAL A 205 4.98 0.54 23.17
C VAL A 205 5.84 0.67 24.43
N ALA A 206 7.18 0.67 24.32
CA ALA A 206 8.09 0.83 25.45
C ALA A 206 7.86 2.18 26.17
N HIS A 207 7.68 3.26 25.42
CA HIS A 207 7.41 4.58 26.00
C HIS A 207 6.08 4.62 26.77
N VAL A 208 4.99 4.09 26.21
CA VAL A 208 3.68 4.04 26.88
C VAL A 208 3.72 3.18 28.15
N LYS A 209 4.57 2.15 28.18
CA LYS A 209 4.83 1.34 29.39
C LYS A 209 5.72 2.05 30.43
N GLY A 210 6.26 3.24 30.11
CA GLY A 210 7.20 3.97 30.98
C GLY A 210 8.64 3.46 30.92
N GLU A 211 8.95 2.58 29.97
CA GLU A 211 10.30 2.02 29.75
C GLU A 211 11.13 2.99 28.90
N ASN A 212 11.26 4.23 29.37
CA ASN A 212 11.80 5.33 28.57
C ASN A 212 13.25 5.10 28.10
N ASP A 213 14.12 4.48 28.90
CA ASP A 213 15.51 4.20 28.51
C ASP A 213 15.57 3.18 27.36
N ASN A 214 14.67 2.18 27.38
CA ASN A 214 14.52 1.22 26.30
C ASN A 214 13.97 1.91 25.05
N ALA A 215 12.94 2.74 25.18
CA ALA A 215 12.37 3.50 24.08
C ALA A 215 13.42 4.39 23.40
N LEU A 216 14.24 5.14 24.18
CA LEU A 216 15.34 5.97 23.66
C LEU A 216 16.36 5.16 22.88
N THR A 217 16.70 3.95 23.38
CA THR A 217 17.63 3.05 22.68
C THR A 217 17.07 2.61 21.34
N ILE A 218 15.78 2.27 21.28
CA ILE A 218 15.13 1.84 20.03
C ILE A 218 14.98 3.01 19.06
N TYR A 219 14.59 4.21 19.51
CA TYR A 219 14.55 5.41 18.65
C TYR A 219 15.93 5.74 18.06
N ASN A 220 17.01 5.58 18.83
CA ASN A 220 18.36 5.76 18.29
C ASN A 220 18.60 4.79 17.13
N LYS A 221 18.20 3.51 17.28
CA LYS A 221 18.34 2.51 16.21
C LYS A 221 17.50 2.87 14.98
N VAL A 222 16.27 3.37 15.16
CA VAL A 222 15.44 3.86 14.05
C VAL A 222 16.14 4.98 13.29
N ILE A 223 16.70 5.95 14.03
CA ILE A 223 17.39 7.10 13.43
C ILE A 223 18.70 6.69 12.74
N ASP A 224 19.40 5.68 13.26
CA ASP A 224 20.60 5.14 12.61
C ASP A 224 20.25 4.44 11.28
N LEU A 225 19.10 3.78 11.20
CA LEU A 225 18.59 3.14 9.98
C LEU A 225 18.05 4.17 8.98
N ASN A 226 17.26 5.11 9.46
CA ASN A 226 16.68 6.19 8.67
C ASN A 226 16.85 7.56 9.33
N PRO A 227 17.93 8.30 8.99
CA PRO A 227 18.17 9.63 9.53
C PRO A 227 17.12 10.69 9.16
N PHE A 228 16.12 10.34 8.32
CA PHE A 228 15.02 11.23 7.94
C PHE A 228 13.68 10.85 8.58
N GLN A 229 13.67 9.90 9.52
CA GLN A 229 12.45 9.49 10.21
C GLN A 229 12.04 10.54 11.26
N MET A 230 11.16 11.45 10.86
CA MET A 230 10.75 12.61 11.67
C MET A 230 10.06 12.19 12.97
N ASP A 231 9.22 11.16 12.96
CA ASP A 231 8.53 10.69 14.17
C ASP A 231 9.53 10.22 15.23
N ALA A 232 10.60 9.55 14.83
CA ALA A 232 11.61 9.09 15.77
C ALA A 232 12.31 10.26 16.49
N TYR A 233 12.63 11.34 15.80
CA TYR A 233 13.18 12.55 16.43
C TYR A 233 12.14 13.22 17.32
N ARG A 234 10.89 13.35 16.87
CA ARG A 234 9.82 13.99 17.65
C ARG A 234 9.59 13.25 18.97
N GLU A 235 9.41 11.96 18.89
CA GLU A 235 9.07 11.10 20.02
C GLU A 235 10.26 10.91 20.97
N ARG A 236 11.49 10.77 20.45
CA ARG A 236 12.72 10.76 21.26
C ARG A 236 12.94 12.08 21.97
N GLY A 237 12.78 13.18 21.26
CA GLY A 237 12.92 14.52 21.80
C GLY A 237 11.91 14.82 22.92
N GLN A 238 10.69 14.31 22.79
CA GLN A 238 9.69 14.41 23.84
C GLN A 238 10.13 13.68 25.12
N ILE A 239 10.57 12.42 25.02
CA ILE A 239 11.06 11.65 26.20
C ILE A 239 12.23 12.38 26.86
N ARG A 240 13.20 12.88 26.08
CA ARG A 240 14.34 13.66 26.60
C ARG A 240 13.88 14.91 27.31
N TYR A 241 12.92 15.64 26.76
CA TYR A 241 12.35 16.84 27.37
C TYR A 241 11.67 16.53 28.71
N GLU A 242 10.88 15.46 28.78
CA GLU A 242 10.21 15.01 30.00
C GLU A 242 11.18 14.54 31.06
N GLN A 243 12.31 13.93 30.69
CA GLN A 243 13.40 13.53 31.59
C GLN A 243 14.34 14.70 31.99
N GLY A 244 14.12 15.89 31.42
CA GLY A 244 14.94 17.08 31.72
C GLY A 244 16.23 17.20 30.89
N ASP A 245 16.48 16.33 29.94
CA ASP A 245 17.56 16.45 28.94
C ASP A 245 17.17 17.51 27.89
N LYS A 246 17.22 18.77 28.31
CA LYS A 246 16.85 19.87 27.41
C LYS A 246 17.78 20.01 26.21
N LYS A 247 19.05 19.63 26.36
CA LYS A 247 20.02 19.74 25.27
C LYS A 247 19.72 18.70 24.18
N GLY A 248 19.55 17.45 24.57
CA GLY A 248 19.18 16.37 23.62
C GLY A 248 17.83 16.62 22.96
N ALA A 249 16.84 17.12 23.69
CA ALA A 249 15.53 17.51 23.15
C ALA A 249 15.64 18.66 22.13
N GLN A 250 16.54 19.66 22.39
CA GLN A 250 16.82 20.77 21.48
C GLN A 250 17.47 20.27 20.17
N GLU A 251 18.43 19.36 20.28
CA GLU A 251 19.11 18.75 19.13
C GLU A 251 18.07 18.00 18.22
N ASP A 252 17.16 17.24 18.83
CA ASP A 252 16.11 16.53 18.10
C ASP A 252 15.12 17.51 17.44
N MET A 253 14.71 18.56 18.14
CA MET A 253 13.83 19.60 17.58
C MET A 253 14.49 20.33 16.41
N GLN A 254 15.79 20.64 16.51
CA GLN A 254 16.52 21.27 15.42
C GLN A 254 16.53 20.38 14.17
N LYS A 255 16.68 19.06 14.32
CA LYS A 255 16.61 18.11 13.21
C LYS A 255 15.22 18.09 12.55
N LEU A 256 14.15 18.13 13.34
CA LEU A 256 12.79 18.24 12.82
C LEU A 256 12.60 19.52 11.98
N LEU A 257 13.08 20.65 12.50
CA LEU A 257 12.99 21.94 11.80
C LEU A 257 13.80 21.95 10.49
N GLU A 258 14.97 21.31 10.48
CA GLU A 258 15.80 21.19 9.27
C GLU A 258 15.11 20.33 8.20
N MET A 259 14.38 19.27 8.59
CA MET A 259 13.70 18.36 7.66
C MET A 259 12.36 18.91 7.14
N ASN A 260 11.59 19.55 8.00
CA ASN A 260 10.32 20.18 7.61
C ASN A 260 10.09 21.53 8.29
N PRO A 261 10.59 22.62 7.70
CA PRO A 261 10.40 23.96 8.26
C PRO A 261 8.93 24.40 8.34
N ASN A 262 8.06 23.84 7.49
CA ASN A 262 6.66 24.25 7.38
C ASN A 262 5.76 23.53 8.39
N GLU A 263 6.14 22.40 8.94
CA GLU A 263 5.36 21.65 9.93
C GLU A 263 5.16 22.44 11.22
N LEU A 264 6.01 23.44 11.43
CA LEU A 264 6.00 24.36 12.54
C LEU A 264 5.69 25.82 12.11
N ALA A 265 4.97 25.99 11.01
CA ALA A 265 4.71 27.29 10.35
C ALA A 265 4.07 28.36 11.26
N ASP A 266 3.48 27.97 12.39
CA ASP A 266 3.00 28.89 13.41
C ASP A 266 4.07 29.29 14.46
N VAL A 267 5.24 28.64 14.41
CA VAL A 267 6.43 29.11 15.11
C VAL A 267 7.20 29.91 14.08
N SER A 268 7.15 31.26 14.17
CA SER A 268 7.82 32.14 13.24
C SER A 268 9.21 31.60 12.94
N GLY A 269 9.55 31.33 11.67
CA GLY A 269 10.76 30.69 11.16
C GLY A 269 12.11 31.05 11.74
N ASP A 270 12.17 31.25 13.03
CA ASP A 270 13.32 31.60 13.81
C ASP A 270 14.01 30.30 14.27
N TYR A 271 15.08 29.94 13.55
CA TYR A 271 16.01 28.87 13.93
C TYR A 271 16.96 29.30 15.05
N SER A 272 16.72 30.45 15.69
CA SER A 272 17.44 30.88 16.89
C SER A 272 17.18 29.91 18.06
N ALA A 273 18.02 29.94 19.06
CA ALA A 273 17.86 29.14 20.28
C ALA A 273 16.51 29.41 20.98
N GLU A 274 15.97 30.63 20.86
CA GLU A 274 14.69 31.02 21.44
C GLU A 274 13.51 30.42 20.62
N GLY A 275 13.56 30.45 19.28
CA GLY A 275 12.56 29.84 18.42
C GLY A 275 12.50 28.34 18.60
N VAL A 276 13.64 27.66 18.69
CA VAL A 276 13.71 26.22 18.97
C VAL A 276 13.13 25.89 20.35
N GLU A 277 13.39 26.70 21.38
CA GLU A 277 12.81 26.51 22.73
C GLU A 277 11.27 26.68 22.73
N GLN A 278 10.75 27.64 21.97
CA GLN A 278 9.30 27.82 21.82
C GLN A 278 8.66 26.62 21.07
N ALA A 279 9.29 26.11 20.00
CA ALA A 279 8.88 24.93 19.29
C ALA A 279 8.85 23.70 20.21
N MET A 280 9.88 23.48 20.99
CA MET A 280 9.95 22.39 21.98
C MET A 280 8.81 22.46 22.99
N LYS A 281 8.54 23.63 23.58
CA LYS A 281 7.45 23.81 24.54
C LYS A 281 6.09 23.46 23.91
N ARG A 282 5.87 23.82 22.66
CA ARG A 282 4.63 23.56 21.97
C ARG A 282 4.46 22.09 21.57
N VAL A 283 5.47 21.50 20.93
CA VAL A 283 5.42 20.14 20.38
C VAL A 283 5.48 19.10 21.50
N TYR A 284 6.39 19.26 22.45
CA TYR A 284 6.62 18.26 23.50
C TYR A 284 5.65 18.39 24.70
N SER A 285 4.83 19.43 24.78
CA SER A 285 3.75 19.53 25.77
C SER A 285 2.40 19.05 25.25
N ALA A 286 2.33 18.57 24.01
CA ALA A 286 1.11 18.01 23.44
C ALA A 286 0.71 16.70 24.13
N ILE A 287 -0.59 16.55 24.44
CA ILE A 287 -1.13 15.41 25.20
C ILE A 287 -1.07 14.08 24.40
N ASN A 288 -0.99 14.17 23.08
CA ASN A 288 -0.93 12.99 22.18
C ASN A 288 0.36 13.01 21.34
N PRO A 289 1.47 12.46 21.86
CA PRO A 289 2.77 12.51 21.20
C PRO A 289 2.83 11.73 19.87
N PHE A 290 1.97 10.74 19.69
CA PHE A 290 2.06 9.82 18.56
C PHE A 290 1.13 10.19 17.40
N GLY A 291 0.23 11.19 17.57
CA GLY A 291 -0.75 11.56 16.55
C GLY A 291 -1.74 10.43 16.19
N LEU A 292 -1.91 9.44 17.11
CA LEU A 292 -2.74 8.25 16.92
C LEU A 292 -4.22 8.52 17.19
#